data_d68a068adfb9473fca9cf1eb5cc44d3a
#
_entry.id   d68a068adfb9473fca9cf1eb5cc44d3a
#
_cell.length_a   1.000
_cell.length_b   1.000
_cell.length_c   1.000
_cell.angle_alpha   90.00
_cell.angle_beta   90.00
_cell.angle_gamma   90.00
#
_symmetry.space_group_name_H-M   'P 1'
#
loop_
_entity.id
_entity.type
_entity.pdbx_description
1 polymer ?
#
loop_
_entity_poly.entity_id
_entity_poly.type
_entity_poly.pdbx_seq_one_letter_code
_entity_poly.pdbx_strand_id
1 'polypeptide(L)'
;MGEIGAPARLLRHAELVSEAAENLLALLERERVALDAAWVRAGAALHDVGKIEHVGELSHPGALHEPAGERLLLAHGVAPHVARCCRSHAQWATLECALEELVVALADKLWKGARVPALEQRVIEAAAGRCARGVWDLFVPLDNGFEAIADAGPARIARSHVA
;
A
#
# COMPACT_ATOMS: atom_id res chain seq x y z
N MET A 1 -16.38 -0.92 -5.09
CA MET A 1 -16.49 -1.37 -3.68
C MET A 1 -17.83 -1.04 -3.05
N GLY A 2 -18.43 0.11 -3.29
CA GLY A 2 -19.77 0.44 -2.75
C GLY A 2 -20.89 -0.52 -3.17
N GLU A 3 -20.83 -1.08 -4.36
CA GLU A 3 -21.84 -2.01 -4.87
C GLU A 3 -21.75 -3.44 -4.30
N ILE A 4 -20.63 -3.80 -3.66
CA ILE A 4 -20.40 -5.13 -3.09
C ILE A 4 -20.72 -5.18 -1.58
N GLY A 5 -21.27 -4.10 -1.02
CA GLY A 5 -21.62 -4.06 0.41
C GLY A 5 -20.41 -4.07 1.35
N ALA A 6 -19.32 -3.41 0.97
CA ALA A 6 -18.12 -3.34 1.80
C ALA A 6 -18.41 -2.63 3.12
N PRO A 7 -17.92 -3.16 4.27
CA PRO A 7 -18.07 -2.51 5.56
C PRO A 7 -17.48 -1.10 5.56
N ALA A 8 -18.15 -0.14 6.22
CA ALA A 8 -17.69 1.25 6.27
C ALA A 8 -16.26 1.39 6.79
N ARG A 9 -15.87 0.56 7.75
CA ARG A 9 -14.49 0.51 8.28
C ARG A 9 -13.46 0.14 7.21
N LEU A 10 -13.79 -0.80 6.32
CA LEU A 10 -12.91 -1.20 5.23
C LEU A 10 -12.77 -0.08 4.20
N LEU A 11 -13.87 0.59 3.84
CA LEU A 11 -13.85 1.73 2.94
C LEU A 11 -13.00 2.87 3.49
N ARG A 12 -13.16 3.17 4.78
CA ARG A 12 -12.37 4.21 5.44
C ARG A 12 -10.89 3.86 5.48
N HIS A 13 -10.54 2.60 5.76
CA HIS A 13 -9.15 2.14 5.69
C HIS A 13 -8.57 2.33 4.28
N ALA A 14 -9.30 1.92 3.25
CA ALA A 14 -8.86 2.10 1.86
C ALA A 14 -8.63 3.57 1.49
N GLU A 15 -9.48 4.50 1.95
CA GLU A 15 -9.29 5.95 1.76
C GLU A 15 -7.99 6.45 2.39
N LEU A 16 -7.71 6.05 3.64
CA LEU A 16 -6.53 6.51 4.37
C LEU A 16 -5.23 5.92 3.84
N VAL A 17 -5.25 4.65 3.41
CA VAL A 17 -4.12 4.04 2.71
C VAL A 17 -3.90 4.71 1.36
N SER A 18 -4.96 5.03 0.62
CA SER A 18 -4.86 5.75 -0.66
C SER A 18 -4.26 7.15 -0.48
N GLU A 19 -4.60 7.87 0.59
CA GLU A 19 -3.97 9.16 0.93
C GLU A 19 -2.45 9.01 1.13
N ALA A 20 -2.02 8.00 1.89
CA ALA A 20 -0.58 7.72 2.06
C ALA A 20 0.09 7.33 0.73
N ALA A 21 -0.60 6.56 -0.11
CA ALA A 21 -0.10 6.19 -1.44
C ALA A 21 0.08 7.41 -2.36
N GLU A 22 -0.85 8.37 -2.35
CA GLU A 22 -0.69 9.61 -3.12
C GLU A 22 0.52 10.42 -2.65
N ASN A 23 0.78 10.47 -1.34
CA ASN A 23 1.97 11.14 -0.81
C ASN A 23 3.26 10.42 -1.25
N LEU A 24 3.27 9.08 -1.29
CA LEU A 24 4.40 8.30 -1.81
C LEU A 24 4.59 8.52 -3.31
N LEU A 25 3.52 8.55 -4.08
CA LEU A 25 3.59 8.84 -5.52
C LEU A 25 4.19 10.21 -5.78
N ALA A 26 3.75 11.24 -5.06
CA ALA A 26 4.29 12.59 -5.18
C ALA A 26 5.77 12.66 -4.78
N LEU A 27 6.18 11.92 -3.74
CA LEU A 27 7.57 11.82 -3.31
C LEU A 27 8.45 11.20 -4.40
N LEU A 28 8.02 10.06 -4.96
CA LEU A 28 8.77 9.35 -6.01
C LEU A 28 8.82 10.16 -7.32
N GLU A 29 7.76 10.89 -7.65
CA GLU A 29 7.75 11.80 -8.80
C GLU A 29 8.77 12.94 -8.64
N ARG A 30 8.87 13.56 -7.46
CA ARG A 30 9.90 14.58 -7.16
C ARG A 30 11.31 14.04 -7.35
N GLU A 31 11.52 12.78 -7.01
CA GLU A 31 12.81 12.09 -7.19
C GLU A 31 12.98 11.52 -8.61
N ARG A 32 12.04 11.79 -9.52
CA ARG A 32 12.05 11.34 -10.93
C ARG A 32 12.11 9.81 -11.07
N VAL A 33 11.47 9.10 -10.18
CA VAL A 33 11.31 7.65 -10.25
C VAL A 33 10.04 7.34 -11.03
N ALA A 34 10.18 6.71 -12.18
CA ALA A 34 9.03 6.29 -12.99
C ALA A 34 8.39 5.04 -12.41
N LEU A 35 7.07 5.07 -12.24
CA LEU A 35 6.26 3.91 -11.84
C LEU A 35 4.83 4.08 -12.38
N ASP A 36 4.08 2.98 -12.39
CA ASP A 36 2.68 2.99 -12.79
C ASP A 36 1.80 3.48 -11.63
N ALA A 37 1.48 4.77 -11.64
CA ALA A 37 0.64 5.38 -10.60
C ALA A 37 -0.78 4.80 -10.56
N ALA A 38 -1.33 4.38 -11.70
CA ALA A 38 -2.65 3.76 -11.75
C ALA A 38 -2.66 2.39 -11.03
N TRP A 39 -1.60 1.61 -11.20
CA TRP A 39 -1.42 0.36 -10.46
C TRP A 39 -1.34 0.61 -8.94
N VAL A 40 -0.52 1.56 -8.51
CA VAL A 40 -0.39 1.90 -7.08
C VAL A 40 -1.73 2.34 -6.49
N ARG A 41 -2.46 3.23 -7.17
CA ARG A 41 -3.79 3.70 -6.73
C ARG A 41 -4.80 2.57 -6.59
N ALA A 42 -4.90 1.72 -7.61
CA ALA A 42 -5.80 0.57 -7.57
C ALA A 42 -5.39 -0.43 -6.48
N GLY A 43 -4.10 -0.73 -6.37
CA GLY A 43 -3.58 -1.61 -5.32
C GLY A 43 -3.85 -1.09 -3.92
N ALA A 44 -3.60 0.19 -3.66
CA ALA A 44 -3.87 0.82 -2.37
C ALA A 44 -5.35 0.77 -1.99
N ALA A 45 -6.25 1.00 -2.96
CA ALA A 45 -7.70 0.95 -2.71
C ALA A 45 -8.22 -0.47 -2.47
N LEU A 46 -7.60 -1.49 -3.07
CA LEU A 46 -8.17 -2.84 -3.17
C LEU A 46 -7.40 -3.92 -2.39
N HIS A 47 -6.21 -3.62 -1.82
CA HIS A 47 -5.34 -4.65 -1.21
C HIS A 47 -6.03 -5.48 -0.12
N ASP A 48 -6.97 -4.91 0.61
CA ASP A 48 -7.70 -5.53 1.73
C ASP A 48 -9.12 -5.98 1.38
N VAL A 49 -9.51 -5.96 0.09
CA VAL A 49 -10.88 -6.25 -0.33
C VAL A 49 -11.40 -7.63 0.11
N GLY A 50 -10.51 -8.59 0.28
CA GLY A 50 -10.86 -9.94 0.77
C GLY A 50 -11.45 -9.96 2.18
N LYS A 51 -11.29 -8.89 2.96
CA LYS A 51 -11.95 -8.75 4.27
C LYS A 51 -13.47 -8.64 4.18
N ILE A 52 -14.03 -8.44 2.98
CA ILE A 52 -15.47 -8.56 2.74
C ILE A 52 -15.95 -10.00 3.04
N GLU A 53 -15.15 -11.00 2.64
CA GLU A 53 -15.44 -12.42 2.91
C GLU A 53 -14.98 -12.86 4.32
N HIS A 54 -14.00 -12.16 4.88
CA HIS A 54 -13.37 -12.47 6.18
C HIS A 54 -13.52 -11.30 7.15
N VAL A 55 -14.76 -10.93 7.47
CA VAL A 55 -15.11 -9.73 8.26
C VAL A 55 -14.43 -9.74 9.64
N GLY A 56 -14.19 -10.91 10.23
CA GLY A 56 -13.46 -11.05 11.50
C GLY A 56 -12.05 -10.45 11.46
N GLU A 57 -11.42 -10.45 10.30
CA GLU A 57 -10.06 -9.89 10.11
C GLU A 57 -10.01 -8.35 10.05
N LEU A 58 -11.17 -7.68 10.10
CA LEU A 58 -11.23 -6.24 10.35
C LEU A 58 -10.85 -5.86 11.79
N SER A 59 -10.99 -6.79 12.71
CA SER A 59 -10.79 -6.56 14.16
C SER A 59 -9.72 -7.47 14.77
N HIS A 60 -9.36 -8.56 14.09
CA HIS A 60 -8.39 -9.56 14.55
C HIS A 60 -7.36 -9.84 13.48
N PRO A 61 -6.12 -10.19 13.86
CA PRO A 61 -5.11 -10.62 12.90
C PRO A 61 -5.55 -11.84 12.10
N GLY A 62 -5.21 -11.89 10.82
CA GLY A 62 -5.47 -13.02 9.95
C GLY A 62 -4.91 -12.79 8.55
N ALA A 63 -4.79 -13.85 7.77
CA ALA A 63 -4.24 -13.84 6.42
C ALA A 63 -5.19 -14.46 5.37
N LEU A 64 -6.39 -14.85 5.76
CA LEU A 64 -7.37 -15.46 4.86
C LEU A 64 -7.88 -14.48 3.81
N HIS A 65 -7.94 -13.17 4.14
CA HIS A 65 -8.35 -12.12 3.22
C HIS A 65 -7.40 -11.96 2.03
N GLU A 66 -6.12 -12.31 2.17
CA GLU A 66 -5.12 -12.12 1.13
C GLU A 66 -5.45 -12.94 -0.14
N PRO A 67 -5.51 -14.29 -0.10
CA PRO A 67 -5.89 -15.07 -1.27
C PRO A 67 -7.36 -14.87 -1.66
N ALA A 68 -8.25 -14.58 -0.72
CA ALA A 68 -9.65 -14.31 -1.01
C ALA A 68 -9.81 -13.03 -1.83
N GLY A 69 -9.08 -11.98 -1.48
CA GLY A 69 -9.08 -10.71 -2.21
C GLY A 69 -8.55 -10.86 -3.63
N GLU A 70 -7.40 -11.53 -3.80
CA GLU A 70 -6.85 -11.80 -5.14
C GLU A 70 -7.86 -12.55 -6.02
N ARG A 71 -8.46 -13.63 -5.51
CA ARG A 71 -9.48 -14.40 -6.23
C ARG A 71 -10.70 -13.54 -6.59
N LEU A 72 -11.18 -12.74 -5.64
CA LEU A 72 -12.35 -11.86 -5.84
C LEU A 72 -12.08 -10.84 -6.95
N LEU A 73 -10.94 -10.19 -6.94
CA LEU A 73 -10.56 -9.21 -7.95
C LEU A 73 -10.40 -9.84 -9.33
N LEU A 74 -9.76 -10.99 -9.42
CA LEU A 74 -9.62 -11.72 -10.70
C LEU A 74 -10.98 -12.13 -11.26
N ALA A 75 -11.89 -12.59 -10.41
CA ALA A 75 -13.25 -12.93 -10.82
C ALA A 75 -14.06 -11.74 -11.36
N HIS A 76 -13.73 -10.51 -10.93
CA HIS A 76 -14.33 -9.27 -11.41
C HIS A 76 -13.54 -8.59 -12.55
N GLY A 77 -12.57 -9.29 -13.16
CA GLY A 77 -11.83 -8.81 -14.32
C GLY A 77 -10.75 -7.77 -14.00
N VAL A 78 -10.37 -7.62 -12.73
CA VAL A 78 -9.24 -6.76 -12.37
C VAL A 78 -7.94 -7.38 -12.87
N ALA A 79 -7.03 -6.54 -13.39
CA ALA A 79 -5.76 -6.99 -13.93
C ALA A 79 -4.96 -7.79 -12.88
N PRO A 80 -4.31 -8.92 -13.25
CA PRO A 80 -3.62 -9.79 -12.31
C PRO A 80 -2.54 -9.10 -11.46
N HIS A 81 -1.81 -8.15 -12.01
CA HIS A 81 -0.78 -7.41 -11.28
C HIS A 81 -1.38 -6.52 -10.18
N VAL A 82 -2.59 -5.97 -10.37
CA VAL A 82 -3.33 -5.23 -9.34
C VAL A 82 -3.89 -6.18 -8.29
N ALA A 83 -4.54 -7.27 -8.72
CA ALA A 83 -5.12 -8.27 -7.82
C ALA A 83 -4.06 -8.90 -6.89
N ARG A 84 -2.84 -9.07 -7.38
CA ARG A 84 -1.72 -9.60 -6.61
C ARG A 84 -1.35 -8.73 -5.41
N CYS A 85 -1.67 -7.44 -5.40
CA CYS A 85 -1.46 -6.56 -4.25
C CYS A 85 -2.17 -7.05 -2.99
N CYS A 86 -3.26 -7.81 -3.11
CA CYS A 86 -3.92 -8.44 -1.97
C CYS A 86 -3.01 -9.38 -1.19
N ARG A 87 -2.05 -10.03 -1.85
CA ARG A 87 -1.07 -10.91 -1.21
C ARG A 87 0.24 -10.19 -0.92
N SER A 88 0.76 -9.46 -1.90
CA SER A 88 2.10 -8.87 -1.79
C SER A 88 2.19 -7.76 -0.75
N HIS A 89 1.10 -7.05 -0.42
CA HIS A 89 1.12 -6.03 0.63
C HIS A 89 1.50 -6.59 2.01
N ALA A 90 1.17 -7.83 2.30
CA ALA A 90 1.50 -8.51 3.56
C ALA A 90 2.71 -9.44 3.43
N GLN A 91 2.93 -10.03 2.25
CA GLN A 91 3.98 -11.04 2.00
C GLN A 91 5.19 -10.45 1.27
N TRP A 92 5.36 -9.14 1.27
CA TRP A 92 6.45 -8.43 0.58
C TRP A 92 7.85 -8.95 0.96
N ALA A 93 8.03 -9.47 2.18
CA ALA A 93 9.33 -9.95 2.64
C ALA A 93 9.79 -11.25 1.96
N THR A 94 8.84 -12.07 1.51
CA THR A 94 9.09 -13.39 0.93
C THR A 94 8.80 -13.46 -0.56
N LEU A 95 7.98 -12.56 -1.08
CA LEU A 95 7.67 -12.50 -2.51
C LEU A 95 8.64 -11.57 -3.25
N GLU A 96 8.94 -11.91 -4.49
CA GLU A 96 9.52 -10.97 -5.43
C GLU A 96 8.44 -9.98 -5.86
N CYS A 97 8.64 -8.69 -5.57
CA CYS A 97 7.67 -7.64 -5.77
C CYS A 97 8.20 -6.56 -6.70
N ALA A 98 7.34 -6.05 -7.57
CA ALA A 98 7.60 -4.82 -8.32
C ALA A 98 7.61 -3.60 -7.38
N LEU A 99 8.18 -2.48 -7.83
CA LEU A 99 8.19 -1.24 -7.05
C LEU A 99 6.77 -0.81 -6.67
N GLU A 100 5.81 -0.93 -7.58
CA GLU A 100 4.39 -0.60 -7.36
C GLU A 100 3.80 -1.39 -6.19
N GLU A 101 4.06 -2.69 -6.11
CA GLU A 101 3.61 -3.56 -5.02
C GLU A 101 4.25 -3.18 -3.68
N LEU A 102 5.55 -2.86 -3.69
CA LEU A 102 6.28 -2.40 -2.50
C LEU A 102 5.73 -1.05 -2.00
N VAL A 103 5.38 -0.14 -2.91
CA VAL A 103 4.77 1.16 -2.56
C VAL A 103 3.38 0.96 -1.95
N VAL A 104 2.56 0.05 -2.47
CA VAL A 104 1.27 -0.31 -1.85
C VAL A 104 1.48 -0.86 -0.43
N ALA A 105 2.41 -1.81 -0.26
CA ALA A 105 2.75 -2.37 1.05
C ALA A 105 3.21 -1.29 2.03
N LEU A 106 4.05 -0.36 1.56
CA LEU A 106 4.57 0.74 2.38
C LEU A 106 3.46 1.74 2.76
N ALA A 107 2.55 2.06 1.84
CA ALA A 107 1.38 2.90 2.13
C ALA A 107 0.52 2.32 3.26
N ASP A 108 0.33 0.98 3.26
CA ASP A 108 -0.40 0.27 4.32
C ASP A 108 0.29 0.33 5.70
N LYS A 109 1.57 0.64 5.76
CA LYS A 109 2.28 0.87 7.03
C LYS A 109 2.29 2.33 7.43
N LEU A 110 2.68 3.20 6.51
CA LEU A 110 2.87 4.62 6.78
C LEU A 110 1.56 5.37 7.08
N TRP A 111 0.40 4.91 6.56
CA TRP A 111 -0.87 5.60 6.83
C TRP A 111 -1.15 5.76 8.33
N LYS A 112 -0.75 4.79 9.13
CA LYS A 112 -0.91 4.77 10.60
C LYS A 112 0.33 5.19 11.37
N GLY A 113 1.38 5.66 10.68
CA GLY A 113 2.63 6.09 11.30
C GLY A 113 3.63 4.97 11.57
N ALA A 114 3.40 3.76 11.08
CA ALA A 114 4.33 2.64 11.29
C ALA A 114 5.49 2.70 10.28
N ARG A 115 6.71 2.83 10.79
CA ARG A 115 7.94 2.72 10.02
C ARG A 115 8.41 1.26 9.99
N VAL A 116 8.75 0.74 8.81
CA VAL A 116 9.24 -0.62 8.60
C VAL A 116 10.54 -0.55 7.80
N PRO A 117 11.72 -0.46 8.46
CA PRO A 117 12.99 -0.20 7.79
C PRO A 117 13.33 -1.18 6.68
N ALA A 118 13.04 -2.47 6.83
CA ALA A 118 13.31 -3.48 5.81
C ALA A 118 12.45 -3.29 4.54
N LEU A 119 11.20 -2.88 4.68
CA LEU A 119 10.32 -2.57 3.56
C LEU A 119 10.75 -1.27 2.88
N GLU A 120 11.04 -0.25 3.67
CA GLU A 120 11.53 1.04 3.17
C GLU A 120 12.83 0.88 2.38
N GLN A 121 13.76 0.07 2.86
CA GLN A 121 15.00 -0.25 2.17
C GLN A 121 14.72 -0.90 0.80
N ARG A 122 13.79 -1.86 0.73
CA ARG A 122 13.40 -2.48 -0.54
C ARG A 122 12.80 -1.47 -1.53
N VAL A 123 11.98 -0.54 -1.04
CA VAL A 123 11.43 0.54 -1.88
C VAL A 123 12.56 1.40 -2.44
N ILE A 124 13.52 1.81 -1.60
CA ILE A 124 14.67 2.63 -2.03
C ILE A 124 15.51 1.90 -3.07
N GLU A 125 15.82 0.62 -2.84
CA GLU A 125 16.60 -0.19 -3.77
C GLU A 125 15.89 -0.37 -5.13
N ALA A 126 14.59 -0.66 -5.11
CA ALA A 126 13.80 -0.80 -6.33
C ALA A 126 13.68 0.54 -7.08
N ALA A 127 13.49 1.64 -6.37
CA ALA A 127 13.46 2.98 -6.95
C ALA A 127 14.82 3.36 -7.59
N ALA A 128 15.91 3.08 -6.91
CA ALA A 128 17.27 3.33 -7.40
C ALA A 128 17.53 2.56 -8.70
N GLY A 129 17.16 1.28 -8.74
CA GLY A 129 17.27 0.47 -9.96
C GLY A 129 16.41 1.00 -11.11
N ARG A 130 15.23 1.53 -10.82
CA ARG A 130 14.29 2.09 -11.80
C ARG A 130 14.79 3.37 -12.45
N CYS A 131 15.45 4.25 -11.70
CA CYS A 131 15.94 5.55 -12.19
C CYS A 131 17.46 5.59 -12.46
N ALA A 132 18.14 4.46 -12.38
CA ALA A 132 19.60 4.34 -12.59
C ALA A 132 20.42 5.29 -11.70
N ARG A 133 19.97 5.53 -10.47
CA ARG A 133 20.68 6.30 -9.44
C ARG A 133 21.21 5.36 -8.35
N GLY A 134 22.22 5.80 -7.62
CA GLY A 134 22.72 5.06 -6.46
C GLY A 134 21.71 5.04 -5.33
N VAL A 135 21.67 3.95 -4.56
CA VAL A 135 20.80 3.81 -3.38
C VAL A 135 21.02 4.98 -2.40
N TRP A 136 22.29 5.38 -2.19
CA TRP A 136 22.63 6.46 -1.27
C TRP A 136 22.19 7.85 -1.74
N ASP A 137 22.04 8.05 -3.04
CA ASP A 137 21.53 9.31 -3.60
C ASP A 137 20.05 9.49 -3.31
N LEU A 138 19.31 8.39 -3.20
CA LEU A 138 17.88 8.37 -2.91
C LEU A 138 17.55 8.19 -1.43
N PHE A 139 18.47 7.66 -0.63
CA PHE A 139 18.19 7.29 0.76
C PHE A 139 17.66 8.47 1.57
N VAL A 140 18.41 9.57 1.64
CA VAL A 140 18.03 10.73 2.47
C VAL A 140 16.71 11.37 2.03
N PRO A 141 16.49 11.71 0.75
CA PRO A 141 15.21 12.30 0.35
C PRO A 141 14.02 11.36 0.54
N LEU A 142 14.17 10.07 0.29
CA LEU A 142 13.08 9.12 0.50
C LEU A 142 12.83 8.85 1.99
N ASP A 143 13.85 8.66 2.80
CA ASP A 143 13.72 8.46 4.24
C ASP A 143 13.03 9.66 4.92
N ASN A 144 13.45 10.88 4.60
CA ASN A 144 12.79 12.10 5.06
C ASN A 144 11.31 12.16 4.63
N GLY A 145 11.02 11.75 3.41
CA GLY A 145 9.65 11.69 2.91
C GLY A 145 8.81 10.64 3.64
N PHE A 146 9.35 9.46 3.89
CA PHE A 146 8.67 8.41 4.66
C PHE A 146 8.38 8.86 6.08
N GLU A 147 9.33 9.54 6.73
CA GLU A 147 9.15 10.13 8.05
C GLU A 147 8.00 11.14 8.06
N ALA A 148 7.98 12.07 7.10
CA ALA A 148 6.92 13.08 7.00
C ALA A 148 5.53 12.43 6.79
N ILE A 149 5.43 11.38 5.98
CA ILE A 149 4.18 10.64 5.78
C ILE A 149 3.75 9.92 7.07
N ALA A 150 4.70 9.29 7.76
CA ALA A 150 4.45 8.59 9.03
C ALA A 150 4.02 9.56 10.14
N ASP A 151 4.62 10.74 10.21
CA ASP A 151 4.30 11.76 11.22
C ASP A 151 2.83 12.25 11.13
N ALA A 152 2.22 12.17 9.97
CA ALA A 152 0.79 12.44 9.77
C ALA A 152 -0.11 11.25 10.15
N GLY A 153 0.46 10.12 10.55
CA GLY A 153 -0.27 8.91 10.95
C GLY A 153 -1.28 9.12 12.07
N PRO A 154 -0.92 9.76 13.21
CA PRO A 154 -1.87 10.04 14.29
C PRO A 154 -3.13 10.77 13.84
N ALA A 155 -3.00 11.75 12.97
CA ALA A 155 -4.15 12.50 12.42
C ALA A 155 -5.04 11.60 11.52
N ARG A 156 -4.43 10.68 10.75
CA ARG A 156 -5.19 9.70 9.95
C ARG A 156 -5.90 8.70 10.84
N ILE A 157 -5.25 8.19 11.89
CA ILE A 157 -5.86 7.29 12.87
C ILE A 157 -7.07 7.96 13.53
N ALA A 158 -6.96 9.21 13.92
CA ALA A 158 -8.09 9.96 14.49
C ALA A 158 -9.30 9.99 13.52
N ARG A 159 -9.06 10.20 12.22
CA ARG A 159 -10.10 10.17 11.19
C ARG A 159 -10.65 8.77 10.91
N SER A 160 -9.90 7.71 11.22
CA SER A 160 -10.36 6.32 11.02
C SER A 160 -11.49 5.93 11.97
N HIS A 161 -11.60 6.60 13.11
CA HIS A 161 -12.62 6.35 14.15
C HIS A 161 -13.87 7.21 13.99
N VAL A 162 -13.89 8.16 13.08
CA VAL A 162 -15.08 8.97 12.79
C VAL A 162 -16.03 8.14 11.94
N ALA A 163 -17.23 7.87 12.47
CA ALA A 163 -18.26 7.09 11.79
C ALA A 163 -18.87 7.87 10.60
#